data_80f93b2c732cea4c3049bdb491839b7c
#
_entry.id   80f93b2c732cea4c3049bdb491839b7c
#
_cell.length_a   1.000
_cell.length_b   1.000
_cell.length_c   1.000
_cell.angle_alpha   90.00
_cell.angle_beta   90.00
_cell.angle_gamma   90.00
#
_symmetry.space_group_name_H-M   'P 1'
#
loop_
_entity.id
_entity.type
_entity.pdbx_description
1 polymer ?
#
loop_
_entity_poly.entity_id
_entity_poly.type
_entity_poly.pdbx_seq_one_letter_code
_entity_poly.pdbx_strand_id
1 'polypeptide(L)'
;LASCHNQEQIFPDYDGGITAYFAYQYPVRTIVLGESETFDTSLDNERKCIIYGTMGGAYEGKDVVIDIEVDNSLTNNLYFDAAGTNPVKAMPAEYYTLSDDQLVYGGNHMGGVEVQLTDAFFADPDAIKNTYVIPVKMTNVVKGADQILAGTPAIEGDNAWRTDASQWKVLPKDYTLFAVKYINPWDGSWLRRGVDTITENGNVTTDVRHKQYVENDEVMFLTTQTLNSVTFPMTVNVETVVPPPTQYSLSMTNNIAGDAWGQQTVYTFGTPLKQGSTYVLTCMVKGTAEASAGIFMADADGNQSYNYPPIPFTTEWTKVTLELMPSAESATMLINTGACEGTFWLDDISLIEKGKTDEYIVDGNFPTAERPAAWNAWGGTVPAAVVPEGYTAEELKPTIQVVPVATDLVLTFDGDNITVSSATDGVTASGTGKYVKDGEKLAWGNKDRDGIYLDYSVDFGSKQYAIRDTLVSRSREVIIETFSPTFKK
;
A
#
# COMPACT_ATOMS: atom_id res chain seq x y z
N LEU A 1 -6.95 8.59 71.31
CA LEU A 1 -7.04 8.47 69.86
C LEU A 1 -5.97 9.34 69.24
N ALA A 2 -4.82 8.75 68.84
CA ALA A 2 -3.80 9.44 68.05
C ALA A 2 -4.34 9.58 66.64
N SER A 3 -4.62 10.79 66.21
CA SER A 3 -4.91 11.14 64.84
C SER A 3 -3.58 11.05 64.06
N CYS A 4 -3.48 10.05 63.20
CA CYS A 4 -2.41 10.07 62.21
C CYS A 4 -2.70 11.25 61.24
N HIS A 5 -2.06 12.37 61.47
CA HIS A 5 -1.96 13.39 60.42
C HIS A 5 -1.02 12.82 59.39
N ASN A 6 -1.52 12.41 58.23
CA ASN A 6 -0.71 12.23 57.06
C ASN A 6 -0.10 13.58 56.71
N GLN A 7 1.20 13.71 56.92
CA GLN A 7 1.94 14.91 56.55
C GLN A 7 2.00 14.92 55.00
N GLU A 8 1.48 15.97 54.41
CA GLU A 8 1.60 16.17 52.97
C GLU A 8 3.09 16.22 52.59
N GLN A 9 3.53 15.32 51.76
CA GLN A 9 4.94 15.24 51.36
C GLN A 9 5.10 16.10 50.11
N ILE A 10 5.78 17.23 50.26
CA ILE A 10 6.11 18.15 49.19
C ILE A 10 7.38 17.67 48.53
N PHE A 11 7.36 17.40 47.24
CA PHE A 11 8.52 17.09 46.45
C PHE A 11 9.02 18.39 45.79
N PRO A 12 10.31 18.75 45.96
CA PRO A 12 10.86 19.94 45.30
C PRO A 12 10.97 19.72 43.80
N ASP A 13 10.88 20.82 43.05
CA ASP A 13 11.26 20.82 41.65
C ASP A 13 12.75 20.46 41.47
N TYR A 14 13.12 20.01 40.28
CA TYR A 14 14.47 19.62 39.94
C TYR A 14 15.41 20.84 39.94
N ASP A 15 16.55 20.77 40.63
CA ASP A 15 17.53 21.88 40.75
C ASP A 15 18.11 22.32 39.40
N GLY A 16 18.08 21.45 38.37
CA GLY A 16 18.52 21.78 37.00
C GLY A 16 17.50 22.56 36.18
N GLY A 17 16.38 22.94 36.79
CA GLY A 17 15.34 23.77 36.16
C GLY A 17 14.33 23.00 35.35
N ILE A 18 13.31 23.73 34.90
CA ILE A 18 12.20 23.23 34.12
C ILE A 18 12.54 23.26 32.64
N THR A 19 12.44 22.11 31.98
CA THR A 19 12.82 21.94 30.59
C THR A 19 11.57 21.59 29.75
N ALA A 20 11.28 22.38 28.71
CA ALA A 20 10.21 22.10 27.75
C ALA A 20 10.75 21.25 26.59
N TYR A 21 9.93 20.33 26.10
CA TYR A 21 10.28 19.45 24.99
C TYR A 21 9.05 18.76 24.37
N PHE A 22 9.25 18.13 23.20
CA PHE A 22 8.26 17.20 22.62
C PHE A 22 8.59 15.76 23.05
N ALA A 23 7.70 15.16 23.83
CA ALA A 23 7.85 13.76 24.27
C ALA A 23 7.76 12.80 23.06
N TYR A 24 6.80 13.07 22.16
CA TYR A 24 6.59 12.32 20.91
C TYR A 24 7.07 13.17 19.73
N GLN A 25 8.18 12.77 19.12
CA GLN A 25 8.77 13.51 17.99
C GLN A 25 8.20 13.07 16.64
N TYR A 26 7.70 11.86 16.56
CA TYR A 26 7.22 11.24 15.30
C TYR A 26 5.85 10.57 15.47
N PRO A 27 4.87 11.28 16.02
CA PRO A 27 3.53 10.71 16.18
C PRO A 27 2.80 10.66 14.84
N VAL A 28 1.90 9.68 14.68
CA VAL A 28 0.93 9.64 13.60
C VAL A 28 -0.45 9.85 14.20
N ARG A 29 -1.08 10.96 13.83
CA ARG A 29 -2.46 11.27 14.20
C ARG A 29 -3.41 10.85 13.10
N THR A 30 -4.22 9.85 13.34
CA THR A 30 -5.34 9.50 12.46
C THR A 30 -6.59 10.28 12.92
N ILE A 31 -7.11 11.13 12.06
CA ILE A 31 -8.41 11.79 12.23
C ILE A 31 -9.49 10.76 11.91
N VAL A 32 -10.32 10.45 12.90
CA VAL A 32 -11.37 9.42 12.79
C VAL A 32 -12.71 10.12 12.64
N LEU A 33 -13.17 10.26 11.39
CA LEU A 33 -14.46 10.86 11.12
C LEU A 33 -15.59 9.88 11.45
N GLY A 34 -16.70 10.40 11.97
CA GLY A 34 -17.82 9.60 12.47
C GLY A 34 -17.67 9.22 13.94
N GLU A 35 -18.49 8.27 14.40
CA GLU A 35 -18.52 7.86 15.79
C GLU A 35 -17.58 6.67 16.07
N SER A 36 -17.07 6.59 17.31
CA SER A 36 -16.32 5.44 17.80
C SER A 36 -16.88 5.02 19.17
N GLU A 37 -16.97 3.73 19.40
CA GLU A 37 -17.38 3.21 20.73
C GLU A 37 -16.24 3.23 21.75
N THR A 38 -15.01 3.41 21.32
CA THR A 38 -13.82 3.22 22.16
C THR A 38 -13.11 4.52 22.53
N PHE A 39 -13.35 5.62 21.81
CA PHE A 39 -12.72 6.91 22.09
C PHE A 39 -13.57 8.08 21.57
N ASP A 40 -13.30 9.27 22.13
CA ASP A 40 -13.99 10.51 21.77
C ASP A 40 -13.48 11.03 20.41
N THR A 41 -14.38 11.12 19.45
CA THR A 41 -14.13 11.64 18.09
C THR A 41 -14.63 13.08 17.87
N SER A 42 -14.98 13.79 18.94
CA SER A 42 -15.59 15.14 18.84
C SER A 42 -14.68 16.11 18.09
N LEU A 43 -13.39 16.20 18.45
CA LEU A 43 -12.41 17.03 17.75
C LEU A 43 -12.19 16.56 16.30
N ASP A 44 -12.16 15.26 16.07
CA ASP A 44 -11.97 14.70 14.75
C ASP A 44 -13.12 15.06 13.80
N ASN A 45 -14.36 15.05 14.29
CA ASN A 45 -15.53 15.46 13.54
C ASN A 45 -15.58 16.99 13.30
N GLU A 46 -14.93 17.78 14.16
CA GLU A 46 -14.65 19.20 13.91
C GLU A 46 -13.45 19.38 12.97
N ARG A 47 -12.82 18.28 12.50
CA ARG A 47 -11.60 18.26 11.69
C ARG A 47 -10.43 18.92 12.38
N LYS A 48 -10.28 18.65 13.67
CA LYS A 48 -9.25 19.23 14.53
C LYS A 48 -8.41 18.18 15.20
N CYS A 49 -7.19 18.57 15.56
CA CYS A 49 -6.35 17.83 16.48
C CYS A 49 -5.46 18.80 17.28
N ILE A 50 -4.70 18.28 18.23
CA ILE A 50 -3.85 19.13 19.07
C ILE A 50 -2.43 18.58 19.05
N ILE A 51 -1.46 19.46 18.81
CA ILE A 51 -0.03 19.17 18.97
C ILE A 51 0.38 19.58 20.36
N TYR A 52 0.86 18.61 21.16
CA TYR A 52 1.24 18.83 22.55
C TYR A 52 2.76 18.86 22.73
N GLY A 53 3.23 19.91 23.44
CA GLY A 53 4.54 19.88 24.10
C GLY A 53 4.37 19.48 25.57
N THR A 54 5.44 19.05 26.19
CA THR A 54 5.48 18.69 27.61
C THR A 54 6.68 19.38 28.32
N MET A 55 6.69 19.24 29.62
CA MET A 55 7.82 19.72 30.42
C MET A 55 8.29 18.66 31.42
N GLY A 56 9.52 18.75 31.84
CA GLY A 56 10.11 18.01 32.94
C GLY A 56 10.82 18.94 33.90
N GLY A 57 11.18 18.41 35.07
CA GLY A 57 11.89 19.18 36.11
C GLY A 57 10.95 19.79 37.17
N ALA A 58 9.62 19.69 37.02
CA ALA A 58 8.65 20.13 38.01
C ALA A 58 7.74 18.98 38.45
N TYR A 59 7.46 18.92 39.76
CA TYR A 59 6.52 17.93 40.31
C TYR A 59 5.06 18.28 39.98
N GLU A 60 4.75 19.56 40.02
CA GLU A 60 3.43 20.07 39.64
C GLU A 60 3.47 20.76 38.30
N GLY A 61 2.30 20.85 37.64
CA GLY A 61 2.16 21.62 36.43
C GLY A 61 2.50 23.09 36.63
N LYS A 62 3.10 23.73 35.63
CA LYS A 62 3.49 25.12 35.65
C LYS A 62 2.83 25.92 34.53
N ASP A 63 2.74 27.22 34.73
CA ASP A 63 2.24 28.14 33.69
C ASP A 63 3.36 28.47 32.68
N VAL A 64 3.68 27.48 31.85
CA VAL A 64 4.71 27.56 30.80
C VAL A 64 4.10 28.10 29.52
N VAL A 65 4.82 28.95 28.81
CA VAL A 65 4.51 29.41 27.45
C VAL A 65 5.76 29.34 26.61
N ILE A 66 5.67 28.66 25.48
CA ILE A 66 6.78 28.41 24.55
C ILE A 66 6.37 28.88 23.15
N ASP A 67 7.16 29.76 22.54
CA ASP A 67 7.01 30.12 21.13
C ASP A 67 7.35 28.95 20.23
N ILE A 68 6.56 28.75 19.17
CA ILE A 68 6.76 27.71 18.16
C ILE A 68 6.75 28.29 16.76
N GLU A 69 7.40 27.59 15.85
CA GLU A 69 7.34 27.88 14.41
C GLU A 69 7.15 26.59 13.61
N VAL A 70 6.60 26.71 12.39
CA VAL A 70 6.57 25.63 11.41
C VAL A 70 7.85 25.70 10.59
N ASP A 71 8.72 24.70 10.76
CA ASP A 71 10.02 24.62 10.06
C ASP A 71 10.01 23.46 9.05
N ASN A 72 9.65 23.77 7.81
CA ASN A 72 9.57 22.78 6.73
C ASN A 72 10.94 22.15 6.40
N SER A 73 12.06 22.77 6.79
CA SER A 73 13.39 22.21 6.56
C SER A 73 13.66 20.92 7.34
N LEU A 74 12.90 20.68 8.41
CA LEU A 74 12.97 19.44 9.20
C LEU A 74 12.54 18.19 8.43
N THR A 75 11.86 18.33 7.30
CA THR A 75 11.47 17.19 6.45
C THR A 75 12.51 16.85 5.37
N ASN A 76 13.54 17.68 5.21
CA ASN A 76 14.54 17.47 4.17
C ASN A 76 15.30 16.15 4.38
N ASN A 77 15.44 15.40 3.30
CA ASN A 77 16.15 14.11 3.28
C ASN A 77 15.56 13.03 4.19
N LEU A 78 14.28 13.16 4.58
CA LEU A 78 13.57 12.18 5.39
C LEU A 78 12.62 11.32 4.58
N TYR A 79 12.54 10.06 4.95
CA TYR A 79 11.67 9.06 4.35
C TYR A 79 10.94 8.27 5.44
N PHE A 80 9.70 7.86 5.17
CA PHE A 80 8.93 6.98 6.06
C PHE A 80 9.46 5.55 6.07
N ASP A 81 10.17 5.15 5.03
CA ASP A 81 10.70 3.80 4.87
C ASP A 81 12.23 3.76 4.75
N ALA A 82 12.83 2.62 5.10
CA ALA A 82 14.27 2.41 5.03
C ALA A 82 14.81 2.38 3.59
N ALA A 83 13.98 2.03 2.60
CA ALA A 83 14.37 2.02 1.19
C ALA A 83 14.51 3.44 0.63
N GLY A 84 13.83 4.44 1.22
CA GLY A 84 13.82 5.83 0.77
C GLY A 84 12.93 6.04 -0.45
N THR A 85 11.85 5.29 -0.53
CA THR A 85 10.87 5.39 -1.61
C THR A 85 9.68 6.26 -1.26
N ASN A 86 9.39 6.43 0.05
CA ASN A 86 8.28 7.22 0.54
C ASN A 86 8.80 8.48 1.31
N PRO A 87 8.96 9.62 0.65
CA PRO A 87 9.50 10.83 1.30
C PRO A 87 8.51 11.40 2.33
N VAL A 88 9.04 11.90 3.44
CA VAL A 88 8.27 12.70 4.41
C VAL A 88 8.07 14.10 3.82
N LYS A 89 6.82 14.49 3.58
CA LYS A 89 6.47 15.78 3.02
C LYS A 89 5.97 16.74 4.12
N ALA A 90 6.46 17.96 4.14
CA ALA A 90 5.81 19.00 4.93
C ALA A 90 4.39 19.21 4.42
N MET A 91 3.43 19.31 5.34
CA MET A 91 2.02 19.55 5.00
C MET A 91 1.87 20.91 4.32
N PRO A 92 1.21 21.01 3.15
CA PRO A 92 0.94 22.29 2.50
C PRO A 92 0.22 23.26 3.43
N ALA A 93 0.59 24.54 3.38
CA ALA A 93 0.03 25.56 4.27
C ALA A 93 -1.49 25.77 4.10
N GLU A 94 -2.03 25.45 2.92
CA GLU A 94 -3.47 25.50 2.63
C GLU A 94 -4.26 24.32 3.24
N TYR A 95 -3.60 23.30 3.78
CA TYR A 95 -4.25 22.11 4.35
C TYR A 95 -4.62 22.28 5.82
N TYR A 96 -4.03 23.26 6.52
CA TYR A 96 -4.27 23.46 7.94
C TYR A 96 -4.04 24.89 8.39
N THR A 97 -4.52 25.20 9.60
CA THR A 97 -4.15 26.40 10.36
C THR A 97 -3.86 26.01 11.80
N LEU A 98 -2.91 26.70 12.41
CA LEU A 98 -2.67 26.62 13.85
C LEU A 98 -3.46 27.71 14.56
N SER A 99 -4.03 27.41 15.72
CA SER A 99 -4.78 28.38 16.53
C SER A 99 -3.90 29.49 17.13
N ASP A 100 -2.60 29.19 17.33
CA ASP A 100 -1.63 30.10 17.94
C ASP A 100 -0.21 29.74 17.44
N ASP A 101 0.75 30.64 17.65
CA ASP A 101 2.19 30.43 17.49
C ASP A 101 2.88 30.09 18.83
N GLN A 102 2.11 29.73 19.85
CA GLN A 102 2.57 29.37 21.18
C GLN A 102 1.96 28.07 21.71
N LEU A 103 2.76 27.32 22.48
CA LEU A 103 2.28 26.26 23.35
C LEU A 103 1.99 26.84 24.73
N VAL A 104 0.73 26.86 25.15
CA VAL A 104 0.30 27.39 26.45
C VAL A 104 -0.07 26.21 27.36
N TYR A 105 0.61 26.10 28.52
CA TYR A 105 0.44 25.00 29.46
C TYR A 105 -0.62 25.24 30.53
N GLY A 106 -0.86 26.52 30.89
CA GLY A 106 -1.96 26.89 31.78
C GLY A 106 -1.95 26.20 33.15
N GLY A 107 -0.79 25.94 33.72
CA GLY A 107 -0.67 25.23 35.00
C GLY A 107 -0.64 23.70 34.89
N ASN A 108 -0.56 23.14 33.69
CA ASN A 108 -0.50 21.70 33.44
C ASN A 108 0.95 21.27 33.06
N HIS A 109 1.19 19.94 32.99
CA HIS A 109 2.45 19.39 32.50
C HIS A 109 2.56 19.38 30.98
N MET A 110 1.47 19.64 30.27
CA MET A 110 1.39 19.68 28.81
C MET A 110 0.69 20.95 28.37
N GLY A 111 1.24 21.56 27.31
CA GLY A 111 0.63 22.67 26.59
C GLY A 111 0.41 22.29 25.14
N GLY A 112 -0.67 22.78 24.53
CA GLY A 112 -1.03 22.39 23.18
C GLY A 112 -1.37 23.56 22.29
N VAL A 113 -1.24 23.34 20.98
CA VAL A 113 -1.77 24.20 19.93
C VAL A 113 -2.78 23.41 19.10
N GLU A 114 -3.96 23.97 18.87
CA GLU A 114 -4.98 23.34 18.05
C GLU A 114 -4.63 23.48 16.56
N VAL A 115 -4.82 22.40 15.83
CA VAL A 115 -4.71 22.31 14.37
C VAL A 115 -6.11 22.19 13.80
N GLN A 116 -6.54 23.12 12.95
CA GLN A 116 -7.74 23.01 12.14
C GLN A 116 -7.35 22.55 10.73
N LEU A 117 -7.88 21.41 10.30
CA LEU A 117 -7.69 20.88 8.94
C LEU A 117 -8.74 21.44 7.99
N THR A 118 -8.36 21.68 6.75
CA THR A 118 -9.22 22.30 5.72
C THR A 118 -9.82 21.25 4.77
N ASP A 119 -10.81 21.67 3.98
CA ASP A 119 -11.37 20.82 2.92
C ASP A 119 -10.31 20.36 1.90
N ALA A 120 -9.27 21.16 1.66
CA ALA A 120 -8.19 20.82 0.74
C ALA A 120 -7.39 19.59 1.23
N PHE A 121 -7.16 19.45 2.54
CA PHE A 121 -6.55 18.26 3.11
C PHE A 121 -7.38 17.00 2.85
N PHE A 122 -8.69 17.07 3.11
CA PHE A 122 -9.58 15.90 2.93
C PHE A 122 -9.87 15.56 1.47
N ALA A 123 -9.58 16.46 0.54
CA ALA A 123 -9.70 16.22 -0.90
C ALA A 123 -8.47 15.57 -1.51
N ASP A 124 -7.33 15.57 -0.80
CA ASP A 124 -6.07 14.98 -1.29
C ASP A 124 -6.06 13.46 -1.08
N PRO A 125 -5.89 12.65 -2.15
CA PRO A 125 -5.80 11.20 -2.05
C PRO A 125 -4.57 10.70 -1.25
N ASP A 126 -3.57 11.55 -1.05
CA ASP A 126 -2.40 11.22 -0.22
C ASP A 126 -2.63 11.46 1.29
N ALA A 127 -3.74 12.10 1.69
CA ALA A 127 -4.05 12.38 3.08
C ALA A 127 -4.60 11.17 3.88
N ILE A 128 -4.88 10.05 3.22
CA ILE A 128 -5.33 8.80 3.87
C ILE A 128 -4.19 7.90 4.35
N LYS A 129 -2.95 8.27 4.08
CA LYS A 129 -1.74 7.50 4.39
C LYS A 129 -0.65 8.39 4.98
N ASN A 130 0.43 7.79 5.46
CA ASN A 130 1.58 8.52 5.97
C ASN A 130 2.31 9.24 4.83
N THR A 131 1.99 10.51 4.63
CA THR A 131 2.55 11.36 3.58
C THR A 131 2.99 12.70 4.14
N TYR A 132 2.11 13.36 4.89
CA TYR A 132 2.28 14.72 5.36
C TYR A 132 2.56 14.77 6.85
N VAL A 133 3.48 15.66 7.22
CA VAL A 133 3.76 16.02 8.62
C VAL A 133 3.65 17.53 8.80
N ILE A 134 3.22 17.97 9.96
CA ILE A 134 3.34 19.37 10.42
C ILE A 134 4.63 19.45 11.23
N PRO A 135 5.71 20.06 10.70
CA PRO A 135 7.00 20.10 11.35
C PRO A 135 7.06 21.31 12.29
N VAL A 136 6.77 21.09 13.56
CA VAL A 136 6.75 22.16 14.58
C VAL A 136 8.02 22.14 15.40
N LYS A 137 8.62 23.31 15.62
CA LYS A 137 9.82 23.53 16.43
C LYS A 137 9.57 24.57 17.52
N MET A 138 10.03 24.29 18.73
CA MET A 138 10.10 25.24 19.83
C MET A 138 11.25 26.21 19.59
N THR A 139 11.03 27.51 19.72
CA THR A 139 12.02 28.55 19.40
C THR A 139 12.46 29.35 20.60
N ASN A 140 11.55 29.66 21.54
CA ASN A 140 11.84 30.52 22.65
C ASN A 140 10.97 30.17 23.87
N VAL A 141 11.53 30.35 25.07
CA VAL A 141 10.79 30.31 26.32
C VAL A 141 10.24 31.71 26.61
N VAL A 142 8.93 31.86 26.58
CA VAL A 142 8.29 33.14 26.95
C VAL A 142 8.20 33.27 28.46
N LYS A 143 7.76 32.20 29.15
CA LYS A 143 7.73 32.14 30.62
C LYS A 143 7.62 30.69 31.14
N GLY A 144 7.93 30.53 32.41
CA GLY A 144 7.59 29.35 33.23
C GLY A 144 8.47 28.12 33.03
N ALA A 145 9.35 28.09 32.04
CA ALA A 145 10.43 27.12 31.88
C ALA A 145 11.78 27.81 31.89
N ASP A 146 12.84 27.06 32.21
CA ASP A 146 14.22 27.59 32.22
C ASP A 146 14.90 27.37 30.86
N GLN A 147 14.50 26.31 30.14
CA GLN A 147 15.13 25.97 28.87
C GLN A 147 14.21 25.09 28.00
N ILE A 148 14.60 25.00 26.71
CA ILE A 148 14.08 24.03 25.74
C ILE A 148 15.18 22.95 25.56
N LEU A 149 14.77 21.67 25.41
CA LEU A 149 15.70 20.57 25.14
C LEU A 149 16.17 20.59 23.69
N ALA A 150 17.05 21.55 23.38
CA ALA A 150 17.58 21.76 22.02
C ALA A 150 18.69 20.80 21.61
N GLY A 151 19.13 19.91 22.53
CA GLY A 151 20.18 18.93 22.29
C GLY A 151 21.59 19.50 22.35
N THR A 152 22.59 18.61 22.14
CA THR A 152 24.00 18.99 22.06
C THR A 152 24.61 18.34 20.82
N PRO A 153 25.10 19.12 19.85
CA PRO A 153 25.75 18.56 18.66
C PRO A 153 27.00 17.73 18.99
N ALA A 154 27.25 16.68 18.20
CA ALA A 154 28.48 15.91 18.20
C ALA A 154 29.53 16.48 17.24
N ILE A 155 29.09 17.27 16.26
CA ILE A 155 29.90 17.90 15.23
C ILE A 155 30.19 19.36 15.64
N GLU A 156 31.33 19.90 15.20
CA GLU A 156 31.64 21.31 15.40
C GLU A 156 30.86 22.22 14.47
N GLY A 157 30.35 23.34 14.99
CA GLY A 157 29.56 24.33 14.27
C GLY A 157 28.06 24.14 14.37
N ASP A 158 27.30 25.15 13.88
CA ASP A 158 25.81 25.21 14.00
C ASP A 158 25.04 24.45 12.89
N ASN A 159 25.72 23.55 12.18
CA ASN A 159 25.18 22.90 10.99
C ASN A 159 24.68 21.45 11.21
N ALA A 160 24.46 21.04 12.46
CA ALA A 160 23.91 19.71 12.73
C ALA A 160 22.46 19.58 12.27
N TRP A 161 22.18 18.58 11.41
CA TRP A 161 20.83 18.25 11.03
C TRP A 161 20.04 17.72 12.22
N ARG A 162 18.94 18.37 12.59
CA ARG A 162 18.15 17.99 13.79
C ARG A 162 17.63 16.57 13.69
N THR A 163 17.34 16.11 12.50
CA THR A 163 16.76 14.81 12.21
C THR A 163 17.78 13.70 11.93
N ASP A 164 19.07 14.03 11.87
CA ASP A 164 20.15 13.04 11.75
C ASP A 164 20.76 12.75 13.15
N ALA A 165 20.27 11.70 13.79
CA ALA A 165 20.69 11.33 15.14
C ALA A 165 22.22 11.14 15.29
N SER A 166 22.93 10.79 14.20
CA SER A 166 24.38 10.57 14.22
C SER A 166 25.20 11.84 14.49
N GLN A 167 24.58 13.01 14.31
CA GLN A 167 25.23 14.31 14.50
C GLN A 167 25.06 14.89 15.90
N TRP A 168 24.46 14.16 16.83
CA TRP A 168 24.13 14.65 18.17
C TRP A 168 24.75 13.80 19.29
N LYS A 169 25.30 14.46 20.32
CA LYS A 169 25.69 13.83 21.60
C LYS A 169 24.47 13.66 22.50
N VAL A 170 23.63 14.69 22.54
CA VAL A 170 22.33 14.70 23.19
C VAL A 170 21.30 15.04 22.11
N LEU A 171 20.35 14.16 21.86
CA LEU A 171 19.34 14.36 20.81
C LEU A 171 18.48 15.59 21.13
N PRO A 172 18.20 16.45 20.15
CA PRO A 172 17.26 17.54 20.32
C PRO A 172 15.84 16.97 20.47
N LYS A 173 15.08 17.55 21.37
CA LYS A 173 13.66 17.25 21.59
C LYS A 173 12.80 18.51 21.46
N ASP A 174 13.32 19.52 20.81
CA ASP A 174 12.69 20.82 20.57
C ASP A 174 11.81 20.83 19.31
N TYR A 175 11.65 19.71 18.62
CA TYR A 175 10.81 19.60 17.43
C TYR A 175 9.96 18.34 17.43
N THR A 176 8.87 18.39 16.67
CA THR A 176 8.04 17.22 16.32
C THR A 176 7.72 17.25 14.83
N LEU A 177 7.70 16.07 14.22
CA LEU A 177 7.13 15.85 12.89
C LEU A 177 5.76 15.18 13.10
N PHE A 178 4.73 15.98 13.22
CA PHE A 178 3.39 15.52 13.54
C PHE A 178 2.68 15.06 12.27
N ALA A 179 2.73 13.75 11.99
CA ALA A 179 2.05 13.17 10.84
C ALA A 179 0.54 13.16 11.04
N VAL A 180 -0.21 13.49 10.00
CA VAL A 180 -1.68 13.49 10.02
C VAL A 180 -2.20 12.73 8.81
N LYS A 181 -3.14 11.81 9.06
CA LYS A 181 -3.96 11.14 8.06
C LYS A 181 -5.40 11.07 8.56
N TYR A 182 -6.33 10.66 7.71
CA TYR A 182 -7.73 10.46 8.13
C TYR A 182 -8.30 9.14 7.66
N ILE A 183 -9.35 8.71 8.36
CA ILE A 183 -10.26 7.67 7.93
C ILE A 183 -11.70 8.22 7.94
N ASN A 184 -12.50 7.79 6.97
CA ASN A 184 -13.88 8.22 6.85
C ASN A 184 -14.83 7.46 7.79
N PRO A 185 -16.12 7.83 7.91
CA PRO A 185 -17.03 7.20 8.88
C PRO A 185 -17.27 5.71 8.70
N TRP A 186 -17.05 5.16 7.51
CA TRP A 186 -17.34 3.75 7.18
C TRP A 186 -16.11 2.84 7.21
N ASP A 187 -14.92 3.40 7.42
CA ASP A 187 -13.67 2.65 7.59
C ASP A 187 -13.74 1.74 8.81
N GLY A 188 -13.28 0.50 8.67
CA GLY A 188 -13.22 -0.46 9.76
C GLY A 188 -13.66 -1.86 9.39
N SER A 189 -13.84 -2.71 10.39
CA SER A 189 -14.28 -4.10 10.22
C SER A 189 -15.79 -4.22 10.30
N TRP A 190 -16.33 -5.04 9.40
CA TRP A 190 -17.75 -5.31 9.23
C TRP A 190 -18.00 -6.81 9.16
N LEU A 191 -19.14 -7.24 9.66
CA LEU A 191 -19.62 -8.63 9.58
C LEU A 191 -20.50 -8.74 8.34
N ARG A 192 -20.11 -9.61 7.39
CA ARG A 192 -20.75 -9.73 6.08
C ARG A 192 -21.61 -10.96 6.00
N ARG A 193 -22.87 -10.77 5.61
CA ARG A 193 -23.82 -11.82 5.27
C ARG A 193 -24.57 -11.46 3.99
N GLY A 194 -25.07 -12.44 3.29
CA GLY A 194 -25.80 -12.15 2.05
C GLY A 194 -26.10 -13.39 1.21
N VAL A 195 -26.51 -13.11 -0.01
CA VAL A 195 -26.82 -14.12 -1.00
C VAL A 195 -26.14 -13.77 -2.32
N ASP A 196 -25.39 -14.72 -2.86
CA ASP A 196 -24.76 -14.62 -4.17
C ASP A 196 -25.53 -15.48 -5.17
N THR A 197 -25.98 -14.90 -6.26
CA THR A 197 -26.40 -15.62 -7.44
C THR A 197 -25.25 -15.60 -8.44
N ILE A 198 -24.69 -16.76 -8.72
CA ILE A 198 -23.47 -16.91 -9.51
C ILE A 198 -23.86 -17.51 -10.86
N THR A 199 -23.48 -16.83 -11.94
CA THR A 199 -23.63 -17.34 -13.31
C THR A 199 -22.26 -17.66 -13.88
N GLU A 200 -22.01 -18.90 -14.23
CA GLU A 200 -20.75 -19.37 -14.81
C GLU A 200 -21.05 -20.42 -15.90
N ASN A 201 -20.54 -20.22 -17.11
CA ASN A 201 -20.74 -21.12 -18.25
C ASN A 201 -22.23 -21.42 -18.52
N GLY A 202 -23.13 -20.45 -18.33
CA GLY A 202 -24.57 -20.58 -18.48
C GLY A 202 -25.29 -21.31 -17.34
N ASN A 203 -24.57 -21.80 -16.34
CA ASN A 203 -25.13 -22.38 -15.14
C ASN A 203 -25.35 -21.29 -14.08
N VAL A 204 -26.47 -21.39 -13.38
CA VAL A 204 -26.80 -20.47 -12.29
C VAL A 204 -26.83 -21.24 -10.99
N THR A 205 -26.04 -20.79 -10.01
CA THR A 205 -26.00 -21.34 -8.65
C THR A 205 -26.26 -20.23 -7.62
N THR A 206 -26.71 -20.64 -6.45
CA THR A 206 -26.95 -19.68 -5.35
C THR A 206 -26.13 -20.11 -4.14
N ASP A 207 -25.39 -19.15 -3.55
CA ASP A 207 -24.69 -19.33 -2.30
C ASP A 207 -25.26 -18.37 -1.24
N VAL A 208 -25.59 -18.93 -0.07
CA VAL A 208 -26.14 -18.16 1.05
C VAL A 208 -25.08 -18.08 2.13
N ARG A 209 -24.55 -16.88 2.32
CA ARG A 209 -23.46 -16.59 3.25
C ARG A 209 -24.01 -16.00 4.54
N HIS A 210 -24.15 -16.79 5.58
CA HIS A 210 -24.35 -16.35 6.96
C HIS A 210 -24.07 -17.46 7.95
N LYS A 211 -23.77 -17.10 9.16
CA LYS A 211 -23.71 -18.03 10.31
C LYS A 211 -24.99 -17.91 11.14
N GLN A 212 -25.15 -18.81 12.09
CA GLN A 212 -26.30 -18.78 13.02
C GLN A 212 -26.38 -17.46 13.78
N TYR A 213 -25.21 -16.91 14.18
CA TYR A 213 -25.08 -15.65 14.90
C TYR A 213 -24.25 -14.67 14.09
N VAL A 214 -24.65 -13.40 14.08
CA VAL A 214 -24.01 -12.33 13.30
C VAL A 214 -22.51 -12.18 13.64
N GLU A 215 -22.16 -12.29 14.91
CA GLU A 215 -20.77 -12.18 15.37
C GLU A 215 -19.82 -13.24 14.80
N ASN A 216 -20.37 -14.31 14.24
CA ASN A 216 -19.61 -15.39 13.61
C ASN A 216 -19.61 -15.32 12.08
N ASP A 217 -20.24 -14.29 11.49
CA ASP A 217 -20.21 -14.06 10.06
C ASP A 217 -18.80 -13.69 9.56
N GLU A 218 -18.63 -13.69 8.26
CA GLU A 218 -17.38 -13.29 7.62
C GLU A 218 -17.00 -11.87 8.03
N VAL A 219 -15.76 -11.70 8.49
CA VAL A 219 -15.21 -10.38 8.77
C VAL A 219 -14.59 -9.83 7.51
N MET A 220 -15.05 -8.65 7.09
CA MET A 220 -14.45 -7.91 6.02
C MET A 220 -14.00 -6.52 6.50
N PHE A 221 -13.09 -5.91 5.76
CA PHE A 221 -12.59 -4.58 6.05
C PHE A 221 -12.99 -3.62 4.95
N LEU A 222 -13.61 -2.51 5.34
CA LEU A 222 -13.79 -1.35 4.48
C LEU A 222 -12.63 -0.40 4.75
N THR A 223 -11.93 0.01 3.71
CA THR A 223 -10.76 0.88 3.82
C THR A 223 -11.04 2.22 3.14
N THR A 224 -10.76 3.31 3.81
CA THR A 224 -10.94 4.67 3.27
C THR A 224 -10.20 4.83 1.95
N GLN A 225 -10.90 5.27 0.91
CA GLN A 225 -10.33 5.67 -0.37
C GLN A 225 -10.39 7.19 -0.55
N THR A 226 -11.53 7.79 -0.21
CA THR A 226 -11.74 9.23 -0.18
C THR A 226 -12.62 9.61 1.01
N LEU A 227 -12.92 10.89 1.17
CA LEU A 227 -13.84 11.36 2.22
C LEU A 227 -15.21 10.63 2.17
N ASN A 228 -15.67 10.28 0.97
CA ASN A 228 -17.00 9.72 0.74
C ASN A 228 -16.96 8.32 0.11
N SER A 229 -15.82 7.66 0.05
CA SER A 229 -15.73 6.31 -0.51
C SER A 229 -14.81 5.40 0.28
N VAL A 230 -15.15 4.12 0.27
CA VAL A 230 -14.33 3.04 0.81
C VAL A 230 -14.16 1.95 -0.24
N THR A 231 -13.08 1.20 -0.12
CA THR A 231 -12.87 -0.02 -0.89
C THR A 231 -13.06 -1.25 -0.02
N PHE A 232 -13.49 -2.34 -0.62
CA PHE A 232 -13.36 -3.67 -0.05
C PHE A 232 -12.89 -4.68 -1.09
N PRO A 233 -11.97 -5.58 -0.72
CA PRO A 233 -11.43 -6.57 -1.64
C PRO A 233 -12.43 -7.69 -1.87
N MET A 234 -12.54 -8.15 -3.12
CA MET A 234 -13.25 -9.36 -3.51
C MET A 234 -12.32 -10.21 -4.37
N THR A 235 -12.11 -11.46 -4.00
CA THR A 235 -11.31 -12.40 -4.79
C THR A 235 -12.16 -13.60 -5.15
N VAL A 236 -12.18 -13.94 -6.41
CA VAL A 236 -12.92 -15.08 -6.94
C VAL A 236 -12.02 -15.93 -7.82
N ASN A 237 -12.28 -17.22 -7.84
CA ASN A 237 -11.67 -18.12 -8.81
C ASN A 237 -12.48 -18.11 -10.09
N VAL A 238 -11.82 -17.77 -11.20
CA VAL A 238 -12.44 -17.62 -12.52
C VAL A 238 -11.84 -18.66 -13.45
N GLU A 239 -12.70 -19.36 -14.19
CA GLU A 239 -12.25 -20.21 -15.28
C GLU A 239 -11.80 -19.35 -16.46
N THR A 240 -10.55 -19.46 -16.82
CA THR A 240 -9.97 -18.80 -18.00
C THR A 240 -9.70 -19.87 -19.04
N VAL A 241 -10.22 -19.66 -20.24
CA VAL A 241 -9.87 -20.49 -21.38
C VAL A 241 -8.46 -20.10 -21.81
N VAL A 242 -7.51 -21.01 -21.60
CA VAL A 242 -6.19 -20.88 -22.18
C VAL A 242 -6.26 -21.43 -23.60
N PRO A 243 -6.09 -20.58 -24.63
CA PRO A 243 -6.06 -21.06 -26.01
C PRO A 243 -4.94 -22.10 -26.11
N PRO A 244 -5.07 -23.11 -27.00
CA PRO A 244 -3.95 -23.95 -27.31
C PRO A 244 -2.84 -23.06 -27.87
N PRO A 245 -1.56 -23.48 -27.71
CA PRO A 245 -0.47 -22.78 -28.36
C PRO A 245 -0.79 -22.63 -29.84
N THR A 246 -0.47 -21.46 -30.38
CA THR A 246 -0.50 -21.29 -31.83
C THR A 246 0.41 -22.32 -32.48
N GLN A 247 0.28 -22.52 -33.77
CA GLN A 247 0.92 -23.59 -34.50
C GLN A 247 2.46 -23.67 -34.27
N TYR A 248 3.08 -22.58 -33.84
CA TYR A 248 4.51 -22.49 -33.55
C TYR A 248 4.75 -21.79 -32.21
N SER A 249 5.82 -22.22 -31.53
CA SER A 249 6.29 -21.63 -30.27
C SER A 249 7.81 -21.47 -30.33
N LEU A 250 8.35 -20.51 -29.60
CA LEU A 250 9.80 -20.34 -29.53
C LEU A 250 10.40 -21.46 -28.69
N SER A 251 11.25 -22.29 -29.29
CA SER A 251 11.89 -23.42 -28.65
C SER A 251 13.33 -23.11 -28.24
N MET A 252 13.65 -23.40 -27.01
CA MET A 252 14.99 -23.30 -26.43
C MET A 252 15.40 -24.68 -25.93
N THR A 253 16.47 -25.26 -26.46
CA THR A 253 16.94 -26.59 -26.05
C THR A 253 18.32 -26.48 -25.42
N ASN A 254 18.46 -27.07 -24.24
CA ASN A 254 19.72 -27.25 -23.56
C ASN A 254 19.89 -28.72 -23.14
N ASN A 255 20.89 -29.39 -23.71
CA ASN A 255 21.11 -30.82 -23.53
C ASN A 255 21.94 -31.17 -22.28
N ILE A 256 22.58 -30.18 -21.68
CA ILE A 256 23.44 -30.37 -20.50
C ILE A 256 23.28 -29.16 -19.60
N ALA A 257 22.81 -29.36 -18.38
CA ALA A 257 22.76 -28.27 -17.40
C ALA A 257 24.18 -27.80 -17.05
N GLY A 258 24.36 -26.51 -17.05
CA GLY A 258 25.63 -25.84 -16.76
C GLY A 258 25.41 -24.45 -16.13
N ASP A 259 26.23 -23.49 -16.50
CA ASP A 259 26.05 -22.12 -16.08
C ASP A 259 24.78 -21.54 -16.70
N ALA A 260 24.01 -20.76 -15.94
CA ALA A 260 22.73 -20.19 -16.39
C ALA A 260 22.88 -19.38 -17.70
N TRP A 261 23.98 -18.69 -17.85
CA TRP A 261 24.34 -17.91 -19.06
C TRP A 261 24.85 -18.75 -20.23
N GLY A 262 25.04 -20.05 -20.05
CA GLY A 262 25.47 -20.96 -21.13
C GLY A 262 24.44 -21.11 -22.25
N GLN A 263 23.17 -20.84 -22.00
CA GLN A 263 22.08 -20.74 -22.97
C GLN A 263 21.26 -19.49 -22.68
N GLN A 264 21.39 -18.48 -23.53
CA GLN A 264 20.71 -17.20 -23.39
C GLN A 264 19.86 -16.91 -24.64
N THR A 265 18.55 -16.88 -24.44
CA THR A 265 17.61 -16.40 -25.45
C THR A 265 17.42 -14.91 -25.27
N VAL A 266 17.60 -14.16 -26.35
CA VAL A 266 17.64 -12.69 -26.31
C VAL A 266 16.56 -12.11 -27.19
N TYR A 267 15.75 -11.22 -26.62
CA TYR A 267 14.85 -10.35 -27.35
C TYR A 267 15.43 -8.94 -27.40
N THR A 268 15.52 -8.35 -28.61
CA THR A 268 15.97 -6.97 -28.79
C THR A 268 14.75 -6.07 -28.99
N PHE A 269 14.60 -5.08 -28.12
CA PHE A 269 13.48 -4.13 -28.16
C PHE A 269 13.66 -3.13 -29.31
N GLY A 270 12.59 -2.87 -30.06
CA GLY A 270 12.55 -1.79 -31.05
C GLY A 270 12.60 -0.39 -30.39
N THR A 271 12.06 -0.28 -29.18
CA THR A 271 12.17 0.90 -28.31
C THR A 271 12.66 0.41 -26.95
N PRO A 272 13.79 0.94 -26.42
CA PRO A 272 14.31 0.53 -25.14
C PRO A 272 13.31 0.74 -23.99
N LEU A 273 13.33 -0.16 -23.02
CA LEU A 273 12.55 -0.03 -21.79
C LEU A 273 13.14 1.07 -20.91
N LYS A 274 12.29 1.86 -20.29
CA LYS A 274 12.68 2.98 -19.43
C LYS A 274 13.07 2.49 -18.04
N GLN A 275 14.16 3.05 -17.51
CA GLN A 275 14.55 2.83 -16.11
C GLN A 275 13.42 3.23 -15.16
N GLY A 276 13.12 2.36 -14.18
CA GLY A 276 12.16 2.62 -13.10
C GLY A 276 10.68 2.52 -13.49
N SER A 277 10.35 2.34 -14.79
CA SER A 277 8.99 1.99 -15.21
C SER A 277 8.69 0.54 -14.89
N THR A 278 7.45 0.24 -14.52
CA THR A 278 6.99 -1.14 -14.31
C THR A 278 6.39 -1.68 -15.60
N TYR A 279 6.83 -2.86 -16.03
CA TYR A 279 6.32 -3.59 -17.19
C TYR A 279 5.68 -4.90 -16.74
N VAL A 280 4.59 -5.29 -17.38
CA VAL A 280 3.92 -6.57 -17.18
C VAL A 280 4.30 -7.49 -18.33
N LEU A 281 5.07 -8.54 -18.03
CA LEU A 281 5.38 -9.63 -18.96
C LEU A 281 4.32 -10.73 -18.77
N THR A 282 3.67 -11.11 -19.86
CA THR A 282 2.83 -12.31 -19.90
C THR A 282 3.33 -13.26 -20.98
N CYS A 283 3.31 -14.56 -20.73
CA CYS A 283 3.65 -15.56 -21.72
C CYS A 283 3.03 -16.93 -21.37
N MET A 284 2.87 -17.77 -22.37
CA MET A 284 2.63 -19.18 -22.21
C MET A 284 3.95 -19.93 -22.18
N VAL A 285 4.12 -20.85 -21.24
CA VAL A 285 5.36 -21.61 -21.07
C VAL A 285 5.09 -23.09 -20.96
N LYS A 286 5.98 -23.92 -21.50
CA LYS A 286 6.03 -25.36 -21.32
C LYS A 286 7.47 -25.84 -21.37
N GLY A 287 7.80 -26.91 -20.68
CA GLY A 287 9.10 -27.57 -20.72
C GLY A 287 8.98 -29.06 -20.69
N THR A 288 10.02 -29.75 -21.09
CA THR A 288 10.16 -31.23 -20.91
C THR A 288 10.38 -31.60 -19.44
N ALA A 289 10.74 -30.59 -18.60
CA ALA A 289 10.90 -30.70 -17.17
C ALA A 289 10.51 -29.38 -16.50
N GLU A 290 10.22 -29.42 -15.21
CA GLU A 290 10.07 -28.20 -14.40
C GLU A 290 11.42 -27.50 -14.30
N ALA A 291 11.41 -26.17 -14.52
CA ALA A 291 12.59 -25.35 -14.48
C ALA A 291 12.29 -23.91 -14.09
N SER A 292 13.33 -23.16 -13.75
CA SER A 292 13.22 -21.74 -13.42
C SER A 292 14.31 -20.98 -14.20
N ALA A 293 13.89 -20.27 -15.25
CA ALA A 293 14.80 -19.49 -16.10
C ALA A 293 14.92 -18.04 -15.62
N GLY A 294 16.12 -17.60 -15.34
CA GLY A 294 16.38 -16.22 -14.93
C GLY A 294 16.11 -15.24 -16.07
N ILE A 295 15.51 -14.09 -15.72
CA ILE A 295 15.38 -12.94 -16.62
C ILE A 295 16.48 -11.93 -16.29
N PHE A 296 17.12 -11.39 -17.33
CA PHE A 296 18.08 -10.30 -17.24
C PHE A 296 17.72 -9.23 -18.28
N MET A 297 18.10 -8.00 -18.01
CA MET A 297 18.00 -6.90 -18.96
C MET A 297 19.39 -6.37 -19.26
N ALA A 298 19.62 -5.89 -20.47
CA ALA A 298 20.88 -5.25 -20.82
C ALA A 298 20.62 -3.92 -21.52
N ASP A 299 21.49 -2.93 -21.25
CA ASP A 299 21.51 -1.66 -21.97
C ASP A 299 22.12 -1.82 -23.39
N ALA A 300 22.21 -0.73 -24.13
CA ALA A 300 22.76 -0.73 -25.48
C ALA A 300 24.26 -1.11 -25.54
N ASP A 301 24.99 -0.92 -24.46
CA ASP A 301 26.42 -1.26 -24.33
C ASP A 301 26.62 -2.70 -23.81
N GLY A 302 25.54 -3.43 -23.50
CA GLY A 302 25.57 -4.81 -23.04
C GLY A 302 25.76 -4.96 -21.52
N ASN A 303 25.69 -3.87 -20.73
CA ASN A 303 25.73 -3.98 -19.29
C ASN A 303 24.43 -4.60 -18.78
N GLN A 304 24.55 -5.70 -18.03
CA GLN A 304 23.39 -6.46 -17.58
C GLN A 304 22.90 -6.00 -16.21
N SER A 305 21.59 -6.00 -16.05
CA SER A 305 20.90 -5.83 -14.77
C SER A 305 20.19 -7.12 -14.38
N TYR A 306 20.10 -7.35 -13.05
CA TYR A 306 19.64 -8.59 -12.43
C TYR A 306 18.48 -8.28 -11.48
N ASN A 307 18.00 -9.31 -10.78
CA ASN A 307 16.95 -9.22 -9.75
C ASN A 307 15.53 -9.11 -10.30
N TYR A 308 15.29 -9.77 -11.43
CA TYR A 308 13.93 -9.96 -11.95
C TYR A 308 13.37 -11.32 -11.51
N PRO A 309 12.03 -11.44 -11.36
CA PRO A 309 11.41 -12.73 -11.11
C PRO A 309 11.74 -13.70 -12.26
N PRO A 310 12.11 -14.96 -11.96
CA PRO A 310 12.38 -15.93 -13.02
C PRO A 310 11.08 -16.43 -13.67
N ILE A 311 11.19 -16.90 -14.92
CA ILE A 311 10.10 -17.60 -15.60
C ILE A 311 10.03 -19.04 -15.09
N PRO A 312 8.93 -19.48 -14.44
CA PRO A 312 8.73 -20.86 -14.04
C PRO A 312 8.21 -21.67 -15.22
N PHE A 313 9.00 -22.61 -15.73
CA PHE A 313 8.56 -23.59 -16.72
C PHE A 313 7.96 -24.81 -16.03
N THR A 314 6.85 -25.29 -16.57
CA THR A 314 6.13 -26.49 -16.12
C THR A 314 6.01 -27.50 -17.25
N THR A 315 5.69 -28.75 -16.96
CA THR A 315 5.52 -29.78 -17.98
C THR A 315 4.24 -29.65 -18.80
N GLU A 316 3.32 -28.82 -18.33
CA GLU A 316 2.08 -28.45 -19.03
C GLU A 316 2.12 -27.00 -19.43
N TRP A 317 1.37 -26.60 -20.49
CA TRP A 317 1.25 -25.22 -20.87
C TRP A 317 0.65 -24.38 -19.73
N THR A 318 1.40 -23.40 -19.27
CA THR A 318 1.00 -22.54 -18.14
C THR A 318 1.19 -21.08 -18.51
N LYS A 319 0.19 -20.25 -18.20
CA LYS A 319 0.31 -18.79 -18.33
C LYS A 319 1.11 -18.23 -17.17
N VAL A 320 2.14 -17.45 -17.49
CA VAL A 320 2.98 -16.74 -16.53
C VAL A 320 2.74 -15.25 -16.67
N THR A 321 2.66 -14.56 -15.54
CA THR A 321 2.58 -13.09 -15.47
C THR A 321 3.58 -12.59 -14.46
N LEU A 322 4.49 -11.70 -14.88
CA LEU A 322 5.57 -11.16 -14.04
C LEU A 322 5.60 -9.64 -14.16
N GLU A 323 5.85 -8.95 -13.08
CA GLU A 323 6.17 -7.52 -13.10
C GLU A 323 7.68 -7.33 -13.12
N LEU A 324 8.15 -6.54 -14.09
CA LEU A 324 9.57 -6.25 -14.31
C LEU A 324 9.78 -4.75 -14.20
N MET A 325 10.78 -4.34 -13.42
CA MET A 325 11.16 -2.92 -13.29
C MET A 325 12.65 -2.78 -13.64
N PRO A 326 12.98 -2.33 -14.85
CA PRO A 326 14.36 -2.13 -15.27
C PRO A 326 15.12 -1.16 -14.36
N SER A 327 16.29 -1.56 -13.87
CA SER A 327 17.17 -0.73 -13.05
C SER A 327 18.03 0.24 -13.90
N ALA A 328 18.06 0.04 -15.21
CA ALA A 328 18.68 0.91 -16.22
C ALA A 328 17.83 0.91 -17.48
N GLU A 329 18.04 1.87 -18.41
CA GLU A 329 17.45 1.81 -19.74
C GLU A 329 17.87 0.49 -20.41
N SER A 330 16.90 -0.30 -20.87
CA SER A 330 17.17 -1.67 -21.32
C SER A 330 16.82 -1.85 -22.79
N ALA A 331 17.83 -2.17 -23.60
CA ALA A 331 17.70 -2.44 -25.03
C ALA A 331 17.35 -3.90 -25.34
N THR A 332 17.65 -4.82 -24.42
CA THR A 332 17.43 -6.26 -24.63
C THR A 332 16.91 -6.92 -23.34
N MET A 333 16.14 -7.99 -23.52
CA MET A 333 15.75 -8.93 -22.47
C MET A 333 16.39 -10.29 -22.75
N LEU A 334 16.99 -10.88 -21.74
CA LEU A 334 17.64 -12.18 -21.80
C LEU A 334 16.89 -13.19 -20.94
N ILE A 335 16.63 -14.38 -21.48
CA ILE A 335 16.05 -15.52 -20.77
C ILE A 335 17.13 -16.59 -20.69
N ASN A 336 17.60 -16.88 -19.47
CA ASN A 336 18.72 -17.77 -19.23
C ASN A 336 18.24 -19.17 -18.84
N THR A 337 18.37 -20.11 -19.75
CA THR A 337 17.99 -21.53 -19.55
C THR A 337 19.19 -22.47 -19.40
N GLY A 338 20.42 -21.94 -19.39
CA GLY A 338 21.64 -22.76 -19.35
C GLY A 338 21.80 -23.67 -18.11
N ALA A 339 21.19 -23.29 -16.98
CA ALA A 339 21.18 -24.14 -15.77
C ALA A 339 20.10 -25.23 -15.80
N CYS A 340 19.25 -25.25 -16.81
CA CYS A 340 18.12 -26.18 -16.94
C CYS A 340 18.35 -27.13 -18.09
N GLU A 341 18.29 -28.46 -17.84
CA GLU A 341 18.36 -29.47 -18.88
C GLU A 341 16.97 -29.74 -19.45
N GLY A 342 16.83 -29.72 -20.77
CA GLY A 342 15.57 -29.98 -21.45
C GLY A 342 15.28 -29.04 -22.61
N THR A 343 14.07 -29.16 -23.15
CA THR A 343 13.53 -28.24 -24.15
C THR A 343 12.41 -27.43 -23.52
N PHE A 344 12.45 -26.13 -23.73
CA PHE A 344 11.52 -25.16 -23.16
C PHE A 344 10.88 -24.37 -24.31
N TRP A 345 9.58 -24.16 -24.20
CA TRP A 345 8.82 -23.41 -25.19
C TRP A 345 8.20 -22.17 -24.57
N LEU A 346 8.22 -21.09 -25.35
CA LEU A 346 7.55 -19.83 -25.03
C LEU A 346 6.56 -19.51 -26.17
N ASP A 347 5.38 -19.02 -25.79
CA ASP A 347 4.35 -18.58 -26.72
C ASP A 347 3.55 -17.42 -26.14
N ASP A 348 2.79 -16.72 -26.98
CA ASP A 348 1.92 -15.60 -26.59
C ASP A 348 2.63 -14.60 -25.66
N ILE A 349 3.88 -14.24 -26.00
CA ILE A 349 4.69 -13.33 -25.19
C ILE A 349 4.26 -11.90 -25.44
N SER A 350 3.91 -11.20 -24.39
CA SER A 350 3.55 -9.78 -24.39
C SER A 350 4.28 -9.05 -23.28
N LEU A 351 4.74 -7.84 -23.55
CA LEU A 351 5.35 -6.96 -22.55
C LEU A 351 4.77 -5.55 -22.71
N ILE A 352 4.03 -5.10 -21.74
CA ILE A 352 3.31 -3.82 -21.75
C ILE A 352 3.73 -3.01 -20.52
N GLU A 353 3.97 -1.71 -20.69
CA GLU A 353 4.20 -0.80 -19.55
C GLU A 353 2.89 -0.69 -18.73
N LYS A 354 2.96 -0.92 -17.41
CA LYS A 354 1.80 -0.96 -16.52
C LYS A 354 0.95 0.31 -16.65
N GLY A 355 -0.34 0.13 -16.95
CA GLY A 355 -1.27 1.22 -17.18
C GLY A 355 -1.24 1.83 -18.58
N LYS A 356 -0.52 1.19 -19.53
CA LYS A 356 -0.49 1.55 -20.96
C LYS A 356 -0.96 0.39 -21.83
N THR A 357 -1.03 0.61 -23.15
CA THR A 357 -1.49 -0.39 -24.11
C THR A 357 -0.43 -0.70 -25.17
N ASP A 358 0.69 0.01 -25.16
CA ASP A 358 1.75 -0.16 -26.17
C ASP A 358 2.51 -1.47 -25.92
N GLU A 359 2.54 -2.34 -26.94
CA GLU A 359 3.23 -3.62 -26.89
C GLU A 359 4.72 -3.46 -27.27
N TYR A 360 5.60 -3.98 -26.43
CA TYR A 360 7.05 -3.93 -26.63
C TYR A 360 7.61 -5.18 -27.30
N ILE A 361 6.85 -6.29 -27.34
CA ILE A 361 7.25 -7.53 -28.01
C ILE A 361 6.38 -7.72 -29.26
N VAL A 362 7.03 -7.71 -30.42
CA VAL A 362 6.37 -7.94 -31.71
C VAL A 362 6.43 -9.42 -32.07
N ASP A 363 5.34 -9.95 -32.66
CA ASP A 363 5.20 -11.34 -33.09
C ASP A 363 5.45 -12.35 -31.94
N GLY A 364 5.07 -12.02 -30.72
CA GLY A 364 5.21 -12.90 -29.55
C GLY A 364 4.36 -14.15 -29.58
N ASN A 365 3.42 -14.28 -30.53
CA ASN A 365 2.57 -15.44 -30.79
C ASN A 365 3.12 -16.37 -31.89
N PHE A 366 4.32 -16.11 -32.41
CA PHE A 366 5.04 -16.94 -33.41
C PHE A 366 4.13 -17.47 -34.53
N PRO A 367 3.55 -16.61 -35.39
CA PRO A 367 2.51 -17.01 -36.34
C PRO A 367 3.04 -17.91 -37.48
N THR A 368 4.35 -18.03 -37.64
CA THR A 368 5.01 -18.80 -38.71
C THR A 368 6.17 -19.63 -38.17
N ALA A 369 6.66 -20.59 -38.96
CA ALA A 369 7.88 -21.36 -38.65
C ALA A 369 9.16 -20.51 -38.72
N GLU A 370 9.08 -19.26 -39.16
CA GLU A 370 10.22 -18.35 -39.17
C GLU A 370 10.32 -17.66 -37.80
N ARG A 371 11.50 -17.79 -37.20
CA ARG A 371 11.81 -17.08 -35.95
C ARG A 371 11.85 -15.56 -36.25
N PRO A 372 11.09 -14.72 -35.48
CA PRO A 372 11.19 -13.28 -35.67
C PRO A 372 12.61 -12.76 -35.42
N ALA A 373 13.07 -11.82 -36.23
CA ALA A 373 14.46 -11.32 -36.20
C ALA A 373 14.90 -10.71 -34.88
N ALA A 374 13.93 -10.23 -34.06
CA ALA A 374 14.18 -9.67 -32.73
C ALA A 374 14.64 -10.72 -31.71
N TRP A 375 14.36 -12.01 -31.96
CA TRP A 375 14.79 -13.11 -31.11
C TRP A 375 16.11 -13.70 -31.59
N ASN A 376 17.10 -13.82 -30.70
CA ASN A 376 18.44 -14.31 -30.99
C ASN A 376 19.02 -15.04 -29.76
N ALA A 377 20.33 -15.31 -29.76
CA ALA A 377 21.07 -15.85 -28.62
C ALA A 377 22.40 -15.11 -28.45
N TRP A 378 22.85 -14.95 -27.18
CA TRP A 378 24.21 -14.51 -26.86
C TRP A 378 25.11 -15.67 -26.43
N GLY A 379 24.54 -16.79 -26.04
CA GLY A 379 25.20 -18.04 -25.72
C GLY A 379 24.31 -19.22 -26.06
N GLY A 380 24.89 -20.38 -26.32
CA GLY A 380 24.15 -21.56 -26.68
C GLY A 380 23.55 -21.54 -28.09
N THR A 381 22.45 -22.22 -28.28
CA THR A 381 21.79 -22.38 -29.58
C THR A 381 20.78 -21.26 -29.80
N VAL A 382 20.73 -20.70 -31.01
CA VAL A 382 19.69 -19.73 -31.38
C VAL A 382 18.34 -20.42 -31.32
N PRO A 383 17.34 -19.82 -30.63
CA PRO A 383 16.01 -20.42 -30.53
C PRO A 383 15.34 -20.50 -31.91
N ALA A 384 14.46 -21.47 -32.08
CA ALA A 384 13.72 -21.70 -33.32
C ALA A 384 12.22 -21.64 -33.06
N ALA A 385 11.47 -21.12 -34.03
CA ALA A 385 10.01 -21.27 -34.02
C ALA A 385 9.64 -22.65 -34.54
N VAL A 386 9.12 -23.50 -33.66
CA VAL A 386 8.80 -24.91 -33.97
C VAL A 386 7.43 -25.29 -33.40
N VAL A 387 6.81 -26.30 -33.99
CA VAL A 387 5.72 -27.01 -33.31
C VAL A 387 6.35 -27.84 -32.20
N PRO A 388 5.97 -27.69 -30.93
CA PRO A 388 6.55 -28.45 -29.83
C PRO A 388 6.41 -29.97 -30.06
N GLU A 389 7.49 -30.73 -29.86
CA GLU A 389 7.45 -32.19 -29.96
C GLU A 389 6.51 -32.79 -28.91
N GLY A 390 5.78 -33.84 -29.32
CA GLY A 390 4.87 -34.56 -28.42
C GLY A 390 3.48 -33.93 -28.33
N TYR A 391 3.17 -32.86 -29.08
CA TYR A 391 1.81 -32.35 -29.15
C TYR A 391 0.87 -33.37 -29.76
N THR A 392 -0.09 -33.81 -28.96
CA THR A 392 -1.25 -34.56 -29.44
C THR A 392 -2.37 -33.60 -29.87
N ALA A 393 -3.31 -34.09 -30.68
CA ALA A 393 -4.51 -33.30 -31.01
C ALA A 393 -5.32 -32.88 -29.77
N GLU A 394 -5.13 -33.55 -28.64
CA GLU A 394 -5.75 -33.21 -27.34
C GLU A 394 -5.07 -32.01 -26.69
N GLU A 395 -3.75 -31.91 -26.75
CA GLU A 395 -2.95 -30.80 -26.21
C GLU A 395 -3.14 -29.49 -27.01
N LEU A 396 -3.58 -29.58 -28.25
CA LEU A 396 -3.95 -28.45 -29.08
C LEU A 396 -5.39 -27.96 -28.81
N LYS A 397 -6.10 -28.51 -27.83
CA LYS A 397 -7.38 -28.00 -27.38
C LYS A 397 -7.22 -26.90 -26.35
N PRO A 398 -8.13 -25.91 -26.33
CA PRO A 398 -8.17 -24.96 -25.25
C PRO A 398 -8.27 -25.69 -23.91
N THR A 399 -7.41 -25.32 -22.97
CA THR A 399 -7.49 -25.82 -21.59
C THR A 399 -8.20 -24.80 -20.71
N ILE A 400 -8.95 -25.30 -19.73
CA ILE A 400 -9.57 -24.43 -18.72
C ILE A 400 -8.60 -24.38 -17.52
N GLN A 401 -8.16 -23.19 -17.19
CA GLN A 401 -7.41 -22.93 -15.95
C GLN A 401 -8.28 -22.13 -15.00
N VAL A 402 -8.20 -22.48 -13.71
CA VAL A 402 -8.84 -21.71 -12.64
C VAL A 402 -7.79 -20.77 -12.06
N VAL A 403 -8.03 -19.46 -12.23
CA VAL A 403 -7.13 -18.44 -11.73
C VAL A 403 -7.86 -17.52 -10.73
N PRO A 404 -7.22 -17.11 -9.63
CA PRO A 404 -7.80 -16.12 -8.75
C PRO A 404 -7.75 -14.74 -9.42
N VAL A 405 -8.89 -14.06 -9.46
CA VAL A 405 -9.02 -12.67 -9.89
C VAL A 405 -9.47 -11.86 -8.69
N ALA A 406 -8.66 -10.89 -8.31
CA ALA A 406 -8.98 -9.96 -7.23
C ALA A 406 -9.49 -8.64 -7.83
N THR A 407 -10.46 -8.04 -7.16
CA THR A 407 -10.93 -6.69 -7.44
C THR A 407 -11.11 -5.93 -6.14
N ASP A 408 -10.86 -4.62 -6.18
CA ASP A 408 -11.29 -3.70 -5.14
C ASP A 408 -12.61 -3.07 -5.57
N LEU A 409 -13.69 -3.44 -4.87
CA LEU A 409 -14.97 -2.79 -5.03
C LEU A 409 -14.95 -1.45 -4.32
N VAL A 410 -15.53 -0.44 -4.94
CA VAL A 410 -15.63 0.91 -4.40
C VAL A 410 -17.08 1.19 -4.02
N LEU A 411 -17.31 1.49 -2.75
CA LEU A 411 -18.58 1.99 -2.24
C LEU A 411 -18.47 3.51 -2.11
N THR A 412 -19.25 4.24 -2.89
CA THR A 412 -19.32 5.70 -2.84
C THR A 412 -20.62 6.14 -2.18
N PHE A 413 -20.52 6.97 -1.15
CA PHE A 413 -21.63 7.44 -0.33
C PHE A 413 -22.05 8.87 -0.73
N ASP A 414 -23.35 9.03 -0.94
CA ASP A 414 -24.03 10.31 -1.07
C ASP A 414 -25.12 10.39 0.01
N GLY A 415 -24.76 10.96 1.15
CA GLY A 415 -25.54 10.80 2.37
C GLY A 415 -25.61 9.32 2.76
N ASP A 416 -26.83 8.81 2.91
CA ASP A 416 -27.08 7.41 3.22
C ASP A 416 -27.12 6.49 1.96
N ASN A 417 -27.17 7.07 0.77
CA ASN A 417 -27.23 6.28 -0.46
C ASN A 417 -25.83 5.85 -0.90
N ILE A 418 -25.74 4.65 -1.43
CA ILE A 418 -24.46 4.04 -1.83
C ILE A 418 -24.54 3.65 -3.31
N THR A 419 -23.47 3.89 -4.05
CA THR A 419 -23.22 3.30 -5.37
C THR A 419 -22.03 2.39 -5.29
N VAL A 420 -22.10 1.26 -6.04
CA VAL A 420 -21.03 0.26 -6.12
C VAL A 420 -20.39 0.32 -7.49
N SER A 421 -19.06 0.31 -7.52
CA SER A 421 -18.26 0.22 -8.75
C SER A 421 -17.02 -0.64 -8.53
N SER A 422 -16.26 -0.93 -9.59
CA SER A 422 -14.95 -1.59 -9.50
C SER A 422 -13.86 -0.61 -9.90
N ALA A 423 -12.72 -0.68 -9.21
CA ALA A 423 -11.51 0.06 -9.55
C ALA A 423 -10.52 -0.78 -10.38
N THR A 424 -10.86 -2.04 -10.70
CA THR A 424 -9.96 -3.00 -11.34
C THR A 424 -10.28 -3.13 -12.82
N ASP A 425 -9.27 -2.97 -13.66
CA ASP A 425 -9.41 -3.16 -15.10
C ASP A 425 -9.84 -4.59 -15.42
N GLY A 426 -10.78 -4.73 -16.37
CA GLY A 426 -11.33 -6.03 -16.79
C GLY A 426 -12.38 -6.61 -15.84
N VAL A 427 -12.67 -5.97 -14.72
CA VAL A 427 -13.77 -6.33 -13.83
C VAL A 427 -14.75 -5.18 -13.75
N THR A 428 -16.01 -5.42 -14.08
CA THR A 428 -17.04 -4.40 -13.94
C THR A 428 -17.93 -4.69 -12.74
N ALA A 429 -18.27 -3.65 -11.99
CA ALA A 429 -19.22 -3.74 -10.90
C ALA A 429 -20.21 -2.59 -10.97
N SER A 430 -21.47 -2.85 -10.64
CA SER A 430 -22.51 -1.83 -10.56
C SER A 430 -23.59 -2.24 -9.58
N GLY A 431 -24.13 -1.28 -8.88
CA GLY A 431 -25.21 -1.52 -7.95
C GLY A 431 -25.47 -0.33 -7.05
N THR A 432 -26.39 -0.53 -6.13
CA THR A 432 -26.80 0.49 -5.17
C THR A 432 -26.87 -0.10 -3.77
N GLY A 433 -26.88 0.77 -2.79
CA GLY A 433 -27.08 0.37 -1.41
C GLY A 433 -27.53 1.51 -0.52
N LYS A 434 -27.64 1.20 0.75
CA LYS A 434 -28.03 2.17 1.77
C LYS A 434 -27.29 1.92 3.07
N TYR A 435 -26.77 2.99 3.67
CA TYR A 435 -26.31 2.98 5.04
C TYR A 435 -27.47 3.33 5.97
N VAL A 436 -27.60 2.63 7.07
CA VAL A 436 -28.60 2.89 8.10
C VAL A 436 -27.93 2.82 9.46
N LYS A 437 -27.85 3.97 10.13
CA LYS A 437 -27.35 4.04 11.50
C LYS A 437 -28.26 3.22 12.40
N ASP A 438 -27.67 2.37 13.25
CA ASP A 438 -28.38 1.45 14.15
C ASP A 438 -29.43 0.57 13.41
N GLY A 439 -29.18 0.24 12.14
CA GLY A 439 -30.12 -0.49 11.29
C GLY A 439 -30.34 -1.94 11.72
N GLU A 440 -29.31 -2.58 12.25
CA GLU A 440 -29.34 -3.97 12.73
C GLU A 440 -29.57 -4.01 14.25
N LYS A 441 -30.82 -4.32 14.62
CA LYS A 441 -31.25 -4.28 16.00
C LYS A 441 -30.75 -5.46 16.81
N LEU A 442 -30.11 -5.17 17.97
CA LEU A 442 -29.57 -6.19 18.90
C LEU A 442 -28.73 -7.25 18.17
N ALA A 443 -28.02 -6.83 17.12
CA ALA A 443 -27.36 -7.75 16.19
C ALA A 443 -26.29 -8.59 16.87
N TRP A 444 -25.42 -7.94 17.68
CA TRP A 444 -24.44 -8.64 18.50
C TRP A 444 -24.00 -7.77 19.70
N GLY A 445 -23.53 -8.41 20.77
CA GLY A 445 -23.14 -7.71 21.99
C GLY A 445 -24.30 -6.99 22.69
N ASN A 446 -25.56 -7.40 22.44
CA ASN A 446 -26.79 -6.74 22.93
C ASN A 446 -26.87 -5.24 22.56
N LYS A 447 -26.32 -4.86 21.42
CA LYS A 447 -26.35 -3.49 20.91
C LYS A 447 -26.94 -3.44 19.51
N ASP A 448 -27.57 -2.32 19.20
CA ASP A 448 -27.90 -1.97 17.82
C ASP A 448 -26.60 -1.66 17.08
N ARG A 449 -26.55 -2.01 15.80
CA ARG A 449 -25.38 -1.87 14.95
C ARG A 449 -25.72 -1.18 13.65
N ASP A 450 -24.78 -0.42 13.13
CA ASP A 450 -24.95 0.19 11.81
C ASP A 450 -24.99 -0.91 10.75
N GLY A 451 -25.86 -0.71 9.77
CA GLY A 451 -26.05 -1.61 8.65
C GLY A 451 -25.72 -0.93 7.32
N ILE A 452 -25.01 -1.65 6.45
CA ILE A 452 -24.88 -1.31 5.03
C ILE A 452 -25.57 -2.41 4.23
N TYR A 453 -26.57 -2.04 3.46
CA TYR A 453 -27.38 -2.94 2.63
C TYR A 453 -27.03 -2.68 1.18
N LEU A 454 -26.56 -3.69 0.45
CA LEU A 454 -26.10 -3.59 -0.92
C LEU A 454 -26.87 -4.55 -1.83
N ASP A 455 -27.23 -4.10 -3.03
CA ASP A 455 -27.74 -4.93 -4.15
C ASP A 455 -26.91 -4.55 -5.38
N TYR A 456 -26.03 -5.45 -5.80
CA TYR A 456 -25.04 -5.15 -6.82
C TYR A 456 -24.64 -6.38 -7.65
N SER A 457 -24.06 -6.13 -8.80
CA SER A 457 -23.48 -7.15 -9.67
C SER A 457 -21.99 -6.91 -9.87
N VAL A 458 -21.24 -8.01 -10.02
CA VAL A 458 -19.83 -7.99 -10.40
C VAL A 458 -19.63 -8.96 -11.55
N ASP A 459 -19.01 -8.50 -12.63
CA ASP A 459 -18.70 -9.29 -13.81
C ASP A 459 -17.19 -9.43 -13.96
N PHE A 460 -16.73 -10.68 -13.87
CA PHE A 460 -15.33 -11.09 -14.06
C PHE A 460 -15.09 -11.70 -15.46
N GLY A 461 -16.01 -11.46 -16.42
CA GLY A 461 -15.97 -12.03 -17.76
C GLY A 461 -16.66 -13.40 -17.83
N SER A 462 -15.98 -14.48 -17.52
CA SER A 462 -16.55 -15.84 -17.54
C SER A 462 -17.46 -16.16 -16.34
N LYS A 463 -17.37 -15.36 -15.28
CA LYS A 463 -18.13 -15.55 -14.03
C LYS A 463 -18.78 -14.24 -13.58
N GLN A 464 -20.08 -14.28 -13.36
CA GLN A 464 -20.87 -13.13 -12.96
C GLN A 464 -21.55 -13.39 -11.63
N TYR A 465 -21.61 -12.35 -10.81
CA TYR A 465 -22.25 -12.36 -9.51
C TYR A 465 -23.37 -11.33 -9.47
N ALA A 466 -24.54 -11.71 -8.98
CA ALA A 466 -25.56 -10.81 -8.48
C ALA A 466 -25.66 -11.02 -6.97
N ILE A 467 -25.33 -9.98 -6.20
CA ILE A 467 -25.07 -10.08 -4.78
C ILE A 467 -26.01 -9.17 -4.00
N ARG A 468 -26.59 -9.70 -2.94
CA ARG A 468 -27.29 -8.93 -1.91
C ARG A 468 -26.56 -9.11 -0.60
N ASP A 469 -25.90 -8.06 -0.15
CA ASP A 469 -25.12 -8.05 1.08
C ASP A 469 -25.79 -7.21 2.18
N THR A 470 -25.65 -7.67 3.39
CA THR A 470 -25.79 -6.89 4.62
C THR A 470 -24.46 -6.90 5.34
N LEU A 471 -23.89 -5.72 5.55
CA LEU A 471 -22.71 -5.54 6.35
C LEU A 471 -23.12 -4.93 7.68
N VAL A 472 -22.76 -5.58 8.78
CA VAL A 472 -23.08 -5.16 10.14
C VAL A 472 -21.80 -4.61 10.78
N SER A 473 -21.84 -3.40 11.32
CA SER A 473 -20.65 -2.78 11.90
C SER A 473 -20.08 -3.62 13.06
N ARG A 474 -18.76 -3.80 13.06
CA ARG A 474 -18.06 -4.57 14.09
C ARG A 474 -17.15 -3.70 14.93
N SER A 475 -16.10 -3.13 14.38
CA SER A 475 -15.19 -2.25 15.10
C SER A 475 -14.45 -1.29 14.18
N ARG A 476 -14.06 -0.17 14.77
CA ARG A 476 -13.22 0.85 14.14
C ARG A 476 -11.96 1.00 15.00
N GLU A 477 -11.14 -0.06 15.02
CA GLU A 477 -9.94 -0.05 15.84
C GLU A 477 -8.89 0.87 15.22
N VAL A 478 -8.58 1.94 15.94
CA VAL A 478 -7.49 2.84 15.60
C VAL A 478 -6.41 2.68 16.65
N ILE A 479 -5.24 2.30 16.23
CA ILE A 479 -4.08 2.17 17.11
C ILE A 479 -3.31 3.49 17.16
N ILE A 480 -2.65 3.75 18.29
CA ILE A 480 -1.68 4.83 18.38
C ILE A 480 -0.46 4.42 17.56
N GLU A 481 -0.16 5.23 16.56
CA GLU A 481 0.97 4.98 15.66
C GLU A 481 2.08 5.99 15.90
N THR A 482 3.30 5.55 15.69
CA THR A 482 4.49 6.40 15.54
C THR A 482 5.25 5.93 14.31
N PHE A 483 6.04 6.81 13.72
CA PHE A 483 6.93 6.40 12.62
C PHE A 483 8.40 6.63 13.01
N SER A 484 9.28 5.95 12.31
CA SER A 484 10.73 6.09 12.49
C SER A 484 11.31 6.59 11.17
N PRO A 485 11.57 7.91 11.04
CA PRO A 485 12.07 8.44 9.80
C PRO A 485 13.50 7.95 9.51
N THR A 486 13.77 7.69 8.24
CA THR A 486 15.10 7.39 7.73
C THR A 486 15.69 8.65 7.11
N PHE A 487 16.85 9.08 7.59
CA PHE A 487 17.59 10.19 7.01
C PHE A 487 18.52 9.67 5.90
N LYS A 488 18.49 10.28 4.73
CA LYS A 488 19.40 9.97 3.60
C LYS A 488 20.09 11.24 3.13
N LYS A 489 21.41 11.18 3.01
CA LYS A 489 22.23 12.26 2.43
C LYS A 489 22.18 12.24 0.92
#